data_d277add35d6ac88b06b87a9ae32380a9
#
_entry.id   d277add35d6ac88b06b87a9ae32380a9
#
_cell.length_a   1.000
_cell.length_b   1.000
_cell.length_c   1.000
_cell.angle_alpha   90.00
_cell.angle_beta   90.00
_cell.angle_gamma   90.00
#
_symmetry.space_group_name_H-M   'P 1'
#
loop_
_entity.id
_entity.type
_entity.pdbx_description
1 polymer ?
#
loop_
_entity_poly.entity_id
_entity_poly.type
_entity_poly.pdbx_seq_one_letter_code
_entity_poly.pdbx_strand_id
1 'polypeptide(L)'
;MTHAILILAHKQINHLSRLIRYFSRKCYVFIHIDKKQDFGIEEEKFLYAYPQVKFISRKYCVNWGGTSVLESELHLLRVAVQNSDADYFHLISGQDYPIRPLDYFLDFFERGKDKEYISYVHLPHPRWEGNTFHRLQYYYPYDYAAGQENPREWVKEQVRQQRSKGAKRPIPDEFDHLYGSSQWFSITRKAATTLLDYTDNSPSLYRKMWMTFAPEECYVATVLVNLMDHNNIVPWNHRFIRWKYENGNRPANLGCEHFRYLLENEYLMARKIELPCSHPLLNLIDKYLHQDNQVEIQQSGKWVYNGFIKYKYDKKFAEYVAKMWCEVDARTGVDMGCGSGIYVAHWRNQGLSFAGYDANPNTEVLSSMLLPDGDIPCGVADLTEELMVENRFDIVVCKDVLPYIPTEFEQIAIGNLAKLSARFIILSWEVSDELVELAHRQVSEISLITLFEKVYFEKDIYMTANLRTMLNRKSCCVFTRSEQK
;
A
#
# COMPACT_ATOMS: atom_id res chain seq x y z
N MET A 1 -3.92 15.43 -14.57
CA MET A 1 -2.54 15.11 -15.01
C MET A 1 -2.52 13.86 -15.88
N THR A 2 -1.57 13.77 -16.81
CA THR A 2 -1.32 12.59 -17.64
C THR A 2 -0.19 11.77 -17.06
N HIS A 3 -0.29 10.43 -17.16
CA HIS A 3 0.64 9.50 -16.51
C HIS A 3 1.24 8.52 -17.52
N ALA A 4 2.53 8.22 -17.38
CA ALA A 4 3.25 7.20 -18.12
C ALA A 4 3.74 6.09 -17.19
N ILE A 5 3.39 4.85 -17.50
CA ILE A 5 3.83 3.66 -16.79
C ILE A 5 4.97 3.01 -17.56
N LEU A 6 6.12 2.90 -16.93
CA LEU A 6 7.34 2.32 -17.48
C LEU A 6 7.52 0.92 -16.89
N ILE A 7 7.37 -0.12 -17.70
CA ILE A 7 7.36 -1.51 -17.24
C ILE A 7 8.62 -2.23 -17.68
N LEU A 8 9.44 -2.69 -16.73
CA LEU A 8 10.53 -3.63 -17.00
C LEU A 8 10.04 -5.07 -16.86
N ALA A 9 9.88 -5.77 -17.97
CA ALA A 9 9.32 -7.12 -18.02
C ALA A 9 10.36 -8.16 -18.40
N HIS A 10 10.32 -9.34 -17.75
CA HIS A 10 11.25 -10.44 -18.03
C HIS A 10 10.60 -11.83 -17.94
N LYS A 11 9.29 -11.92 -17.67
CA LYS A 11 8.53 -13.18 -17.59
C LYS A 11 7.04 -12.94 -17.42
N GLN A 12 6.26 -14.02 -17.51
CA GLN A 12 4.83 -14.06 -17.17
C GLN A 12 3.95 -13.11 -18.01
N ILE A 13 3.91 -13.34 -19.30
CA ILE A 13 3.13 -12.53 -20.27
C ILE A 13 1.66 -12.33 -19.82
N ASN A 14 1.03 -13.36 -19.23
CA ASN A 14 -0.35 -13.27 -18.74
C ASN A 14 -0.50 -12.26 -17.60
N HIS A 15 0.50 -12.18 -16.70
CA HIS A 15 0.50 -11.16 -15.64
C HIS A 15 0.79 -9.78 -16.22
N LEU A 16 1.73 -9.68 -17.16
CA LEU A 16 2.02 -8.44 -17.88
C LEU A 16 0.78 -7.91 -18.60
N SER A 17 0.01 -8.77 -19.27
CA SER A 17 -1.26 -8.40 -19.94
C SER A 17 -2.29 -7.88 -18.92
N ARG A 18 -2.39 -8.48 -17.72
CA ARG A 18 -3.27 -8.02 -16.64
C ARG A 18 -2.87 -6.63 -16.15
N LEU A 19 -1.58 -6.38 -15.99
CA LEU A 19 -1.02 -5.10 -15.59
C LEU A 19 -1.27 -4.01 -16.65
N ILE A 20 -1.06 -4.32 -17.92
CA ILE A 20 -1.35 -3.42 -19.05
C ILE A 20 -2.85 -3.09 -19.09
N ARG A 21 -3.73 -4.08 -18.97
CA ARG A 21 -5.18 -3.87 -18.95
C ARG A 21 -5.63 -2.90 -17.85
N TYR A 22 -4.99 -2.97 -16.70
CA TYR A 22 -5.30 -2.04 -15.61
C TYR A 22 -4.92 -0.61 -15.97
N PHE A 23 -3.68 -0.35 -16.39
CA PHE A 23 -3.18 1.00 -16.61
C PHE A 23 -3.60 1.62 -17.94
N SER A 24 -3.72 0.83 -19.01
CA SER A 24 -4.05 1.33 -20.35
C SER A 24 -5.44 1.97 -20.46
N ARG A 25 -6.25 1.90 -19.42
CA ARG A 25 -7.54 2.60 -19.36
C ARG A 25 -7.38 4.13 -19.36
N LYS A 26 -6.31 4.65 -18.69
CA LYS A 26 -6.09 6.11 -18.52
C LYS A 26 -4.62 6.55 -18.60
N CYS A 27 -3.65 5.62 -18.65
CA CYS A 27 -2.23 5.92 -18.63
C CYS A 27 -1.55 5.49 -19.93
N TYR A 28 -0.54 6.21 -20.37
CA TYR A 28 0.40 5.71 -21.38
C TYR A 28 1.23 4.57 -20.82
N VAL A 29 1.51 3.57 -21.62
CA VAL A 29 2.30 2.39 -21.21
C VAL A 29 3.49 2.22 -22.15
N PHE A 30 4.68 2.14 -21.55
CA PHE A 30 5.95 1.90 -22.21
C PHE A 30 6.57 0.65 -21.61
N ILE A 31 7.04 -0.27 -22.42
CA ILE A 31 7.49 -1.58 -21.96
C ILE A 31 8.89 -1.86 -22.49
N HIS A 32 9.78 -2.30 -21.61
CA HIS A 32 11.02 -2.96 -22.01
C HIS A 32 10.92 -4.44 -21.63
N ILE A 33 10.95 -5.32 -22.62
CA ILE A 33 11.00 -6.76 -22.44
C ILE A 33 12.49 -7.17 -22.51
N ASP A 34 12.96 -7.90 -21.50
CA ASP A 34 14.33 -8.42 -21.50
C ASP A 34 14.58 -9.22 -22.80
N LYS A 35 15.61 -8.83 -23.55
CA LYS A 35 15.93 -9.44 -24.85
C LYS A 35 16.11 -10.96 -24.79
N LYS A 36 16.46 -11.50 -23.63
CA LYS A 36 16.61 -12.96 -23.41
C LYS A 36 15.27 -13.70 -23.34
N GLN A 37 14.14 -13.00 -23.19
CA GLN A 37 12.83 -13.63 -23.09
C GLN A 37 12.22 -13.83 -24.48
N ASP A 38 11.59 -14.96 -24.67
CA ASP A 38 10.76 -15.23 -25.84
C ASP A 38 9.32 -15.46 -25.36
N PHE A 39 8.45 -14.49 -25.64
CA PHE A 39 7.01 -14.60 -25.32
C PHE A 39 6.20 -15.13 -26.52
N GLY A 40 6.85 -15.33 -27.70
CA GLY A 40 6.16 -15.62 -28.94
C GLY A 40 5.62 -14.35 -29.63
N ILE A 41 5.65 -14.37 -30.97
CA ILE A 41 5.29 -13.20 -31.79
C ILE A 41 3.81 -12.81 -31.59
N GLU A 42 2.91 -13.78 -31.47
CA GLU A 42 1.46 -13.51 -31.34
C GLU A 42 1.13 -12.94 -29.96
N GLU A 43 1.82 -13.38 -28.90
CA GLU A 43 1.65 -12.85 -27.56
C GLU A 43 2.13 -11.40 -27.47
N GLU A 44 3.20 -11.04 -28.15
CA GLU A 44 3.67 -9.65 -28.21
C GLU A 44 2.74 -8.77 -29.06
N LYS A 45 2.20 -9.27 -30.16
CA LYS A 45 1.18 -8.55 -30.93
C LYS A 45 -0.05 -8.21 -30.09
N PHE A 46 -0.44 -9.10 -29.19
CA PHE A 46 -1.56 -8.86 -28.27
C PHE A 46 -1.33 -7.64 -27.38
N LEU A 47 -0.09 -7.35 -27.00
CA LEU A 47 0.22 -6.17 -26.16
C LEU A 47 -0.08 -4.86 -26.89
N TYR A 48 0.07 -4.81 -28.24
CA TYR A 48 -0.30 -3.67 -29.07
C TYR A 48 -1.81 -3.52 -29.29
N ALA A 49 -2.62 -4.48 -28.89
CA ALA A 49 -4.08 -4.36 -28.93
C ALA A 49 -4.62 -3.28 -27.96
N TYR A 50 -3.79 -2.83 -27.00
CA TYR A 50 -4.14 -1.76 -26.08
C TYR A 50 -3.66 -0.40 -26.65
N PRO A 51 -4.56 0.53 -26.99
CA PRO A 51 -4.19 1.80 -27.66
C PRO A 51 -3.22 2.68 -26.88
N GLN A 52 -3.16 2.51 -25.56
CA GLN A 52 -2.27 3.26 -24.68
C GLN A 52 -0.87 2.64 -24.54
N VAL A 53 -0.62 1.47 -25.10
CA VAL A 53 0.74 0.92 -25.24
C VAL A 53 1.42 1.68 -26.38
N LYS A 54 2.31 2.60 -26.01
CA LYS A 54 2.97 3.51 -26.96
C LYS A 54 4.28 2.97 -27.49
N PHE A 55 4.93 2.08 -26.72
CA PHE A 55 6.24 1.58 -27.09
C PHE A 55 6.57 0.25 -26.41
N ILE A 56 7.15 -0.67 -27.17
CA ILE A 56 7.72 -1.91 -26.65
C ILE A 56 9.15 -2.03 -27.16
N SER A 57 10.10 -2.21 -26.25
CA SER A 57 11.54 -2.34 -26.53
C SER A 57 12.07 -3.70 -26.10
N ARG A 58 13.02 -4.22 -26.89
CA ARG A 58 13.87 -5.39 -26.56
C ARG A 58 15.35 -5.06 -26.72
N LYS A 59 15.71 -3.79 -26.46
CA LYS A 59 17.06 -3.29 -26.74
C LYS A 59 18.14 -4.00 -25.91
N TYR A 60 17.87 -4.26 -24.63
CA TYR A 60 18.86 -4.75 -23.69
C TYR A 60 18.62 -6.20 -23.25
N CYS A 61 19.73 -6.96 -23.07
CA CYS A 61 19.77 -8.17 -22.27
C CYS A 61 19.95 -7.75 -20.80
N VAL A 62 18.90 -7.78 -20.01
CA VAL A 62 18.90 -7.26 -18.64
C VAL A 62 19.41 -8.31 -17.67
N ASN A 63 20.55 -8.05 -17.03
CA ASN A 63 21.15 -8.94 -16.04
C ASN A 63 20.96 -8.35 -14.63
N TRP A 64 20.35 -9.12 -13.75
CA TRP A 64 20.13 -8.70 -12.37
C TRP A 64 21.42 -8.26 -11.68
N GLY A 65 21.43 -7.05 -11.15
CA GLY A 65 22.60 -6.43 -10.51
C GLY A 65 23.61 -5.84 -11.49
N GLY A 66 23.39 -5.93 -12.79
CA GLY A 66 24.24 -5.37 -13.84
C GLY A 66 23.85 -3.96 -14.28
N THR A 67 24.72 -3.29 -15.01
CA THR A 67 24.50 -1.95 -15.57
C THR A 67 23.35 -1.92 -16.57
N SER A 68 23.07 -3.06 -17.23
CA SER A 68 21.98 -3.22 -18.18
C SER A 68 20.57 -2.94 -17.59
N VAL A 69 20.42 -3.03 -16.26
CA VAL A 69 19.19 -2.61 -15.55
C VAL A 69 19.02 -1.10 -15.68
N LEU A 70 20.01 -0.32 -15.26
CA LEU A 70 20.01 1.15 -15.36
C LEU A 70 19.87 1.63 -16.81
N GLU A 71 20.57 0.97 -17.75
CA GLU A 71 20.46 1.29 -19.17
C GLU A 71 19.03 1.11 -19.69
N SER A 72 18.36 0.03 -19.30
CA SER A 72 16.96 -0.23 -19.72
C SER A 72 15.98 0.76 -19.12
N GLU A 73 16.20 1.21 -17.87
CA GLU A 73 15.39 2.24 -17.21
C GLU A 73 15.52 3.59 -17.89
N LEU A 74 16.76 4.08 -18.06
CA LEU A 74 17.03 5.38 -18.69
C LEU A 74 16.55 5.40 -20.15
N HIS A 75 16.70 4.26 -20.87
CA HIS A 75 16.17 4.14 -22.23
C HIS A 75 14.65 4.29 -22.24
N LEU A 76 13.96 3.55 -21.37
CA LEU A 76 12.49 3.58 -21.33
C LEU A 76 11.97 4.95 -20.90
N LEU A 77 12.60 5.57 -19.89
CA LEU A 77 12.28 6.92 -19.45
C LEU A 77 12.48 7.95 -20.58
N ARG A 78 13.60 7.88 -21.31
CA ARG A 78 13.89 8.76 -22.46
C ARG A 78 12.82 8.65 -23.53
N VAL A 79 12.48 7.42 -23.93
CA VAL A 79 11.45 7.20 -24.93
C VAL A 79 10.10 7.75 -24.47
N ALA A 80 9.74 7.56 -23.20
CA ALA A 80 8.48 8.04 -22.66
C ALA A 80 8.42 9.58 -22.60
N VAL A 81 9.49 10.25 -22.19
CA VAL A 81 9.58 11.73 -22.18
C VAL A 81 9.45 12.30 -23.59
N GLN A 82 10.08 11.66 -24.59
CA GLN A 82 10.06 12.12 -25.98
C GLN A 82 8.76 11.84 -26.72
N ASN A 83 8.02 10.76 -26.35
CA ASN A 83 6.86 10.28 -27.10
C ASN A 83 5.54 10.36 -26.33
N SER A 84 5.47 11.16 -25.28
CA SER A 84 4.22 11.46 -24.57
C SER A 84 4.24 12.87 -23.98
N ASP A 85 3.08 13.35 -23.60
CA ASP A 85 2.88 14.56 -22.83
C ASP A 85 2.67 14.26 -21.33
N ALA A 86 3.06 13.07 -20.88
CA ALA A 86 2.87 12.65 -19.48
C ALA A 86 3.51 13.62 -18.49
N ASP A 87 2.78 13.98 -17.45
CA ASP A 87 3.24 14.82 -16.34
C ASP A 87 4.02 14.00 -15.31
N TYR A 88 3.66 12.73 -15.15
CA TYR A 88 4.27 11.77 -14.21
C TYR A 88 4.74 10.50 -14.90
N PHE A 89 5.86 9.97 -14.41
CA PHE A 89 6.49 8.73 -14.87
C PHE A 89 6.65 7.77 -13.70
N HIS A 90 6.10 6.56 -13.84
CA HIS A 90 6.12 5.52 -12.82
C HIS A 90 6.92 4.32 -13.30
N LEU A 91 8.09 4.08 -12.72
CA LEU A 91 8.87 2.89 -13.02
C LEU A 91 8.39 1.72 -12.17
N ILE A 92 7.99 0.64 -12.84
CA ILE A 92 7.51 -0.59 -12.23
C ILE A 92 8.11 -1.83 -12.92
N SER A 93 8.01 -2.96 -12.24
CA SER A 93 8.37 -4.27 -12.80
C SER A 93 7.14 -4.98 -13.36
N GLY A 94 7.35 -5.88 -14.33
CA GLY A 94 6.33 -6.86 -14.72
C GLY A 94 5.92 -7.84 -13.61
N GLN A 95 6.48 -7.72 -12.40
CA GLN A 95 6.10 -8.47 -11.20
C GLN A 95 5.49 -7.60 -10.11
N ASP A 96 5.14 -6.37 -10.43
CA ASP A 96 4.36 -5.49 -9.54
C ASP A 96 2.85 -5.64 -9.85
N TYR A 97 1.99 -5.23 -8.92
CA TYR A 97 0.57 -5.11 -9.16
C TYR A 97 -0.02 -3.93 -8.40
N PRO A 98 -0.88 -3.12 -9.04
CA PRO A 98 -1.60 -2.04 -8.37
C PRO A 98 -2.60 -2.63 -7.38
N ILE A 99 -2.75 -1.97 -6.22
CA ILE A 99 -3.63 -2.44 -5.14
C ILE A 99 -4.68 -1.40 -4.75
N ARG A 100 -4.91 -0.44 -5.62
CA ARG A 100 -5.93 0.61 -5.47
C ARG A 100 -6.71 0.74 -6.78
N PRO A 101 -7.94 1.26 -6.79
CA PRO A 101 -8.63 1.66 -8.02
C PRO A 101 -7.76 2.63 -8.83
N LEU A 102 -7.88 2.59 -10.16
CA LEU A 102 -7.05 3.46 -11.01
C LEU A 102 -7.29 4.95 -10.73
N ASP A 103 -8.53 5.34 -10.47
CA ASP A 103 -8.85 6.73 -10.15
C ASP A 103 -8.23 7.17 -8.84
N TYR A 104 -8.25 6.33 -7.80
CA TYR A 104 -7.53 6.60 -6.57
C TYR A 104 -6.01 6.78 -6.79
N PHE A 105 -5.41 5.93 -7.64
CA PHE A 105 -4.00 6.04 -8.00
C PHE A 105 -3.70 7.39 -8.67
N LEU A 106 -4.52 7.81 -9.63
CA LEU A 106 -4.35 9.08 -10.34
C LEU A 106 -4.56 10.28 -9.41
N ASP A 107 -5.61 10.28 -8.61
CA ASP A 107 -5.94 11.34 -7.65
C ASP A 107 -4.87 11.50 -6.58
N PHE A 108 -4.21 10.41 -6.17
CA PHE A 108 -3.10 10.48 -5.24
C PHE A 108 -1.97 11.37 -5.78
N PHE A 109 -1.59 11.20 -7.04
CA PHE A 109 -0.54 12.01 -7.68
C PHE A 109 -1.03 13.41 -8.05
N GLU A 110 -2.32 13.59 -8.36
CA GLU A 110 -2.91 14.92 -8.57
C GLU A 110 -2.80 15.78 -7.31
N ARG A 111 -3.08 15.22 -6.13
CA ARG A 111 -2.90 15.90 -4.83
C ARG A 111 -1.43 16.19 -4.51
N GLY A 112 -0.52 15.33 -4.96
CA GLY A 112 0.92 15.47 -4.80
C GLY A 112 1.65 15.88 -6.07
N LYS A 113 1.07 16.75 -6.91
CA LYS A 113 1.50 17.05 -8.28
C LYS A 113 2.96 17.50 -8.46
N ASP A 114 3.58 18.07 -7.44
CA ASP A 114 4.95 18.54 -7.50
C ASP A 114 5.91 17.66 -6.68
N LYS A 115 5.47 16.47 -6.24
CA LYS A 115 6.26 15.57 -5.39
C LYS A 115 6.95 14.46 -6.18
N GLU A 116 8.18 14.17 -5.78
CA GLU A 116 8.99 13.07 -6.30
C GLU A 116 8.99 11.94 -5.27
N TYR A 117 8.43 10.79 -5.60
CA TYR A 117 8.31 9.65 -4.70
C TYR A 117 9.47 8.67 -4.93
N ILE A 118 10.54 8.82 -4.15
CA ILE A 118 11.78 8.04 -4.27
C ILE A 118 12.20 7.56 -2.88
N SER A 119 12.17 6.24 -2.65
CA SER A 119 12.71 5.70 -1.38
C SER A 119 14.21 5.76 -1.40
N TYR A 120 14.84 6.57 -0.55
CA TYR A 120 16.29 6.73 -0.52
C TYR A 120 16.85 6.84 0.90
N VAL A 121 18.13 6.60 1.03
CA VAL A 121 18.94 6.82 2.23
C VAL A 121 20.28 7.44 1.86
N HIS A 122 20.80 8.31 2.71
CA HIS A 122 22.15 8.87 2.55
C HIS A 122 23.21 7.77 2.75
N LEU A 123 24.20 7.69 1.87
CA LEU A 123 25.29 6.72 1.95
C LEU A 123 26.52 7.33 2.65
N PRO A 124 27.29 6.51 3.42
CA PRO A 124 27.02 5.10 3.73
C PRO A 124 25.88 4.93 4.73
N HIS A 125 25.13 3.82 4.66
CA HIS A 125 23.99 3.57 5.52
C HIS A 125 23.97 2.13 6.06
N PRO A 126 23.68 1.88 7.38
CA PRO A 126 23.73 0.55 7.97
C PRO A 126 22.79 -0.49 7.30
N ARG A 127 21.63 -0.01 6.83
CA ARG A 127 20.65 -0.86 6.12
C ARG A 127 21.00 -1.12 4.66
N TRP A 128 22.05 -0.45 4.17
CA TRP A 128 22.53 -0.57 2.80
C TRP A 128 23.98 -1.10 2.84
N GLU A 129 24.13 -2.40 2.66
CA GLU A 129 25.40 -3.14 2.66
C GLU A 129 26.32 -2.91 3.89
N GLY A 130 25.72 -2.82 5.09
CA GLY A 130 26.52 -2.77 6.31
C GLY A 130 27.35 -1.52 6.49
N ASN A 131 26.80 -0.35 6.10
CA ASN A 131 27.47 0.96 6.24
C ASN A 131 28.76 1.07 5.42
N THR A 132 28.75 0.57 4.19
CA THR A 132 29.91 0.54 3.30
C THR A 132 29.60 1.08 1.92
N PHE A 133 30.68 1.33 1.14
CA PHE A 133 30.60 1.66 -0.28
C PHE A 133 30.99 0.47 -1.18
N HIS A 134 30.87 -0.77 -0.73
CA HIS A 134 31.35 -1.94 -1.45
C HIS A 134 30.80 -2.03 -2.88
N ARG A 135 29.53 -1.69 -3.10
CA ARG A 135 28.94 -1.69 -4.45
C ARG A 135 29.67 -0.76 -5.40
N LEU A 136 30.14 0.39 -4.88
CA LEU A 136 30.82 1.41 -5.65
C LEU A 136 32.34 1.21 -5.72
N GLN A 137 32.95 0.49 -4.76
CA GLN A 137 34.40 0.29 -4.65
C GLN A 137 34.93 -0.90 -5.43
N TYR A 138 34.07 -1.81 -5.91
CA TYR A 138 34.48 -2.98 -6.67
C TYR A 138 33.70 -3.10 -7.95
N TYR A 139 34.26 -3.83 -8.93
CA TYR A 139 33.58 -4.16 -10.16
C TYR A 139 32.78 -5.45 -10.00
N TYR A 140 31.49 -5.40 -10.36
CA TYR A 140 30.54 -6.52 -10.33
C TYR A 140 30.09 -6.85 -11.77
N PRO A 141 30.81 -7.69 -12.50
CA PRO A 141 30.62 -7.89 -13.94
C PRO A 141 29.41 -8.78 -14.28
N TYR A 142 28.22 -8.46 -13.75
CA TYR A 142 26.99 -9.24 -13.99
C TYR A 142 26.61 -9.31 -15.49
N ASP A 143 26.85 -8.24 -16.23
CA ASP A 143 26.55 -8.19 -17.67
C ASP A 143 27.50 -9.07 -18.50
N TYR A 144 28.61 -9.50 -17.90
CA TYR A 144 29.62 -10.38 -18.53
C TYR A 144 29.60 -11.81 -17.99
N ALA A 145 28.67 -12.13 -17.12
CA ALA A 145 28.52 -13.47 -16.54
C ALA A 145 27.66 -14.42 -17.41
N ALA A 146 27.23 -13.99 -18.58
CA ALA A 146 26.50 -14.83 -19.51
C ALA A 146 27.35 -16.05 -19.92
N GLY A 147 26.75 -17.25 -19.84
CA GLY A 147 27.44 -18.50 -20.13
C GLY A 147 28.18 -19.14 -18.94
N GLN A 148 28.25 -18.48 -17.80
CA GLN A 148 28.72 -19.09 -16.57
C GLN A 148 27.65 -20.04 -15.98
N GLU A 149 28.05 -21.19 -15.46
CA GLU A 149 27.16 -22.16 -14.83
C GLU A 149 26.39 -21.53 -13.65
N ASN A 150 27.10 -20.75 -12.84
CA ASN A 150 26.52 -19.97 -11.73
C ASN A 150 26.97 -18.52 -11.81
N PRO A 151 26.26 -17.64 -12.53
CA PRO A 151 26.66 -16.24 -12.72
C PRO A 151 26.90 -15.47 -11.41
N ARG A 152 26.06 -15.71 -10.39
CA ARG A 152 26.18 -15.00 -9.09
C ARG A 152 27.46 -15.41 -8.33
N GLU A 153 27.77 -16.68 -8.28
CA GLU A 153 29.00 -17.16 -7.61
C GLU A 153 30.24 -16.74 -8.39
N TRP A 154 30.20 -16.79 -9.70
CA TRP A 154 31.29 -16.29 -10.53
C TRP A 154 31.58 -14.79 -10.25
N VAL A 155 30.57 -13.93 -10.23
CA VAL A 155 30.75 -12.51 -9.88
C VAL A 155 31.29 -12.32 -8.47
N LYS A 156 30.76 -13.05 -7.48
CA LYS A 156 31.31 -13.01 -6.12
C LYS A 156 32.78 -13.36 -6.07
N GLU A 157 33.20 -14.34 -6.85
CA GLU A 157 34.61 -14.72 -6.93
C GLU A 157 35.46 -13.61 -7.56
N GLN A 158 35.01 -12.96 -8.63
CA GLN A 158 35.68 -11.77 -9.19
C GLN A 158 35.87 -10.66 -8.14
N VAL A 159 34.85 -10.41 -7.30
CA VAL A 159 34.93 -9.42 -6.23
C VAL A 159 35.90 -9.87 -5.11
N ARG A 160 35.93 -11.16 -4.73
CA ARG A 160 36.91 -11.68 -3.76
C ARG A 160 38.34 -11.50 -4.24
N GLN A 161 38.60 -11.76 -5.53
CA GLN A 161 39.94 -11.55 -6.12
C GLN A 161 40.35 -10.08 -6.13
N GLN A 162 39.42 -9.15 -6.40
CA GLN A 162 39.70 -7.70 -6.28
C GLN A 162 40.08 -7.34 -4.83
N ARG A 163 39.33 -7.85 -3.85
CA ARG A 163 39.58 -7.62 -2.42
C ARG A 163 40.96 -8.16 -1.99
N SER A 164 41.29 -9.37 -2.38
CA SER A 164 42.57 -10.01 -2.01
C SER A 164 43.78 -9.28 -2.58
N LYS A 165 43.62 -8.63 -3.74
CA LYS A 165 44.65 -7.80 -4.39
C LYS A 165 44.67 -6.35 -3.91
N GLY A 166 43.78 -5.96 -3.01
CA GLY A 166 43.60 -4.57 -2.59
C GLY A 166 43.11 -3.62 -3.70
N ALA A 167 42.59 -4.20 -4.80
CA ALA A 167 42.12 -3.42 -5.95
C ALA A 167 40.76 -2.80 -5.66
N LYS A 168 40.75 -1.48 -5.38
CA LYS A 168 39.54 -0.67 -5.22
C LYS A 168 39.51 0.42 -6.26
N ARG A 169 38.35 0.68 -6.83
CA ARG A 169 38.12 1.88 -7.63
C ARG A 169 37.74 3.06 -6.72
N PRO A 170 38.00 4.30 -7.15
CA PRO A 170 37.55 5.47 -6.40
C PRO A 170 36.01 5.51 -6.30
N ILE A 171 35.53 6.02 -5.18
CA ILE A 171 34.10 6.33 -5.00
C ILE A 171 33.80 7.54 -5.91
N PRO A 172 32.62 7.56 -6.59
CA PRO A 172 32.20 8.75 -7.33
C PRO A 172 32.18 10.00 -6.45
N ASP A 173 32.65 11.11 -6.98
CA ASP A 173 32.88 12.39 -6.31
C ASP A 173 32.23 13.57 -7.05
N GLU A 174 31.31 13.30 -7.99
CA GLU A 174 30.58 14.31 -8.75
C GLU A 174 29.56 15.07 -7.90
N PHE A 175 29.18 14.50 -6.75
CA PHE A 175 28.34 15.13 -5.73
C PHE A 175 28.92 14.91 -4.35
N ASP A 176 28.72 15.86 -3.44
CA ASP A 176 29.14 15.75 -2.05
C ASP A 176 28.44 14.60 -1.32
N HIS A 177 27.25 14.24 -1.78
CA HIS A 177 26.42 13.21 -1.18
C HIS A 177 25.99 12.15 -2.21
N LEU A 178 26.16 10.89 -1.84
CA LEU A 178 25.65 9.74 -2.59
C LEU A 178 24.45 9.16 -1.85
N TYR A 179 23.48 8.65 -2.61
CA TYR A 179 22.25 8.07 -2.05
C TYR A 179 22.02 6.67 -2.56
N GLY A 180 21.67 5.75 -1.66
CA GLY A 180 21.12 4.44 -2.00
C GLY A 180 19.61 4.49 -2.02
N SER A 181 18.96 3.78 -2.93
CA SER A 181 17.52 3.83 -3.11
C SER A 181 16.92 2.47 -3.43
N SER A 182 15.61 2.42 -3.46
CA SER A 182 14.88 1.41 -4.23
C SER A 182 14.99 1.74 -5.71
N GLN A 183 15.03 0.75 -6.58
CA GLN A 183 14.93 0.90 -8.03
C GLN A 183 13.66 1.69 -8.45
N TRP A 184 12.56 1.50 -7.74
CA TRP A 184 11.22 1.95 -8.12
C TRP A 184 10.91 3.37 -7.67
N PHE A 185 10.40 4.17 -8.58
CA PHE A 185 10.07 5.57 -8.33
C PHE A 185 8.76 5.99 -9.03
N SER A 186 8.25 7.13 -8.61
CA SER A 186 7.23 7.91 -9.34
C SER A 186 7.67 9.36 -9.33
N ILE A 187 8.00 9.90 -10.50
CA ILE A 187 8.64 11.22 -10.66
C ILE A 187 7.91 12.09 -11.68
N THR A 188 7.98 13.38 -11.47
CA THR A 188 7.44 14.38 -12.38
C THR A 188 8.22 14.45 -13.70
N ARG A 189 7.62 15.09 -14.73
CA ARG A 189 8.33 15.41 -15.97
C ARG A 189 9.57 16.24 -15.72
N LYS A 190 9.52 17.18 -14.79
CA LYS A 190 10.67 18.01 -14.41
C LYS A 190 11.82 17.14 -13.91
N ALA A 191 11.58 16.23 -12.98
CA ALA A 191 12.61 15.33 -12.46
C ALA A 191 13.12 14.37 -13.55
N ALA A 192 12.22 13.80 -14.37
CA ALA A 192 12.61 12.94 -15.48
C ALA A 192 13.55 13.66 -16.48
N THR A 193 13.22 14.88 -16.86
CA THR A 193 14.04 15.70 -17.76
C THR A 193 15.38 16.05 -17.10
N THR A 194 15.39 16.47 -15.82
CA THR A 194 16.62 16.76 -15.06
C THR A 194 17.55 15.55 -15.02
N LEU A 195 17.02 14.35 -14.77
CA LEU A 195 17.81 13.11 -14.74
C LEU A 195 18.43 12.80 -16.11
N LEU A 196 17.67 12.93 -17.19
CA LEU A 196 18.13 12.65 -18.54
C LEU A 196 19.15 13.69 -19.01
N ASP A 197 18.91 14.99 -18.78
CA ASP A 197 19.82 16.08 -19.13
C ASP A 197 21.14 15.95 -18.38
N TYR A 198 21.12 15.62 -17.09
CA TYR A 198 22.33 15.35 -16.33
C TYR A 198 23.09 14.15 -16.91
N THR A 199 22.40 13.07 -17.24
CA THR A 199 23.01 11.86 -17.82
C THR A 199 23.71 12.16 -19.14
N ASP A 200 23.14 13.02 -19.97
CA ASP A 200 23.65 13.35 -21.30
C ASP A 200 24.79 14.39 -21.25
N ASN A 201 24.63 15.42 -20.44
CA ASN A 201 25.57 16.55 -20.39
C ASN A 201 26.71 16.35 -19.39
N SER A 202 26.53 15.48 -18.39
CA SER A 202 27.53 15.21 -17.32
C SER A 202 27.71 13.69 -17.11
N PRO A 203 28.19 12.96 -18.13
CA PRO A 203 28.19 11.49 -18.11
C PRO A 203 29.25 10.86 -17.20
N SER A 204 30.00 11.63 -16.43
CA SER A 204 31.07 11.11 -15.56
C SER A 204 30.53 10.16 -14.52
N LEU A 205 29.53 10.57 -13.73
CA LEU A 205 28.89 9.70 -12.72
C LEU A 205 28.30 8.46 -13.36
N TYR A 206 27.58 8.60 -14.48
CA TYR A 206 27.01 7.45 -15.21
C TYR A 206 28.08 6.43 -15.61
N ARG A 207 29.23 6.90 -16.14
CA ARG A 207 30.36 6.03 -16.49
C ARG A 207 30.98 5.36 -15.27
N LYS A 208 31.07 6.07 -14.14
CA LYS A 208 31.55 5.51 -12.88
C LYS A 208 30.58 4.47 -12.27
N MET A 209 29.30 4.45 -12.70
CA MET A 209 28.36 3.39 -12.32
C MET A 209 28.52 2.08 -13.10
N TRP A 210 29.30 2.09 -14.17
CA TRP A 210 29.55 0.87 -14.97
C TRP A 210 30.16 -0.23 -14.10
N MET A 211 29.59 -1.44 -14.19
CA MET A 211 29.90 -2.59 -13.34
C MET A 211 29.75 -2.34 -11.83
N THR A 212 28.98 -1.35 -11.42
CA THR A 212 28.50 -1.27 -10.02
C THR A 212 27.44 -2.34 -9.79
N PHE A 213 27.36 -2.89 -8.57
CA PHE A 213 26.27 -3.80 -8.24
C PHE A 213 24.97 -3.01 -8.06
N ALA A 214 23.97 -3.31 -8.90
CA ALA A 214 22.67 -2.63 -8.93
C ALA A 214 22.83 -1.09 -8.99
N PRO A 215 23.43 -0.54 -10.06
CA PRO A 215 23.72 0.89 -10.18
C PRO A 215 22.44 1.75 -10.20
N GLU A 216 21.31 1.22 -10.65
CA GLU A 216 20.00 1.87 -10.62
C GLU A 216 19.56 2.24 -9.19
N GLU A 217 19.93 1.42 -8.21
CA GLU A 217 19.64 1.67 -6.80
C GLU A 217 20.55 2.76 -6.18
N CYS A 218 21.40 3.40 -6.96
CA CYS A 218 22.24 4.50 -6.49
C CYS A 218 22.16 5.71 -7.43
N TYR A 219 22.25 5.50 -8.73
CA TYR A 219 22.39 6.56 -9.73
C TYR A 219 21.21 7.54 -9.72
N VAL A 220 19.98 7.01 -9.85
CA VAL A 220 18.77 7.85 -9.98
C VAL A 220 18.57 8.72 -8.74
N ALA A 221 18.65 8.13 -7.55
CA ALA A 221 18.48 8.87 -6.30
C ALA A 221 19.63 9.87 -6.09
N THR A 222 20.88 9.50 -6.41
CA THR A 222 22.02 10.43 -6.28
C THR A 222 21.82 11.65 -7.16
N VAL A 223 21.42 11.50 -8.41
CA VAL A 223 21.18 12.64 -9.30
C VAL A 223 20.01 13.49 -8.83
N LEU A 224 18.85 12.86 -8.59
CA LEU A 224 17.64 13.61 -8.30
C LEU A 224 17.65 14.27 -6.92
N VAL A 225 18.15 13.59 -5.89
CA VAL A 225 18.19 14.19 -4.53
C VAL A 225 19.18 15.36 -4.45
N ASN A 226 20.27 15.34 -5.22
CA ASN A 226 21.21 16.47 -5.26
C ASN A 226 20.74 17.65 -6.14
N LEU A 227 19.92 17.41 -7.18
CA LEU A 227 19.55 18.44 -8.15
C LEU A 227 18.12 18.99 -7.99
N MET A 228 17.25 18.28 -7.29
CA MET A 228 15.86 18.70 -7.07
C MET A 228 15.71 19.39 -5.70
N ASP A 229 14.62 20.13 -5.53
CA ASP A 229 14.26 20.70 -4.23
C ASP A 229 13.88 19.59 -3.25
N HIS A 230 14.62 19.49 -2.15
CA HIS A 230 14.39 18.49 -1.11
C HIS A 230 12.97 18.54 -0.53
N ASN A 231 12.32 19.70 -0.48
CA ASN A 231 10.94 19.84 0.00
C ASN A 231 9.93 19.11 -0.89
N ASN A 232 10.30 18.84 -2.14
CA ASN A 232 9.46 18.12 -3.08
C ASN A 232 9.77 16.61 -3.14
N ILE A 233 10.81 16.14 -2.47
CA ILE A 233 11.16 14.72 -2.46
C ILE A 233 10.51 14.01 -1.26
N VAL A 234 9.65 13.04 -1.55
CA VAL A 234 9.04 12.16 -0.57
C VAL A 234 9.88 10.88 -0.48
N PRO A 235 10.54 10.59 0.66
CA PRO A 235 11.44 9.44 0.80
C PRO A 235 10.68 8.11 0.96
N TRP A 236 9.57 7.96 0.26
CA TRP A 236 8.73 6.77 0.24
C TRP A 236 8.01 6.61 -1.10
N ASN A 237 8.14 5.46 -1.72
CA ASN A 237 7.61 5.19 -3.07
C ASN A 237 6.24 4.50 -3.07
N HIS A 238 5.57 4.38 -1.93
CA HIS A 238 4.24 3.77 -1.77
C HIS A 238 4.11 2.34 -2.35
N ARG A 239 5.18 1.54 -2.28
CA ARG A 239 5.16 0.13 -2.70
C ARG A 239 5.32 -0.81 -1.53
N PHE A 240 4.44 -1.80 -1.45
CA PHE A 240 4.58 -2.88 -0.49
C PHE A 240 5.57 -3.91 -1.01
N ILE A 241 6.63 -4.16 -0.24
CA ILE A 241 7.64 -5.20 -0.50
C ILE A 241 7.90 -5.95 0.79
N ARG A 242 7.66 -7.27 0.76
CA ARG A 242 7.91 -8.13 1.92
C ARG A 242 9.35 -8.66 1.90
N TRP A 243 10.25 -8.05 2.64
CA TRP A 243 11.67 -8.42 2.71
C TRP A 243 11.95 -9.62 3.64
N LYS A 244 11.10 -10.65 3.60
CA LYS A 244 11.33 -11.93 4.24
C LYS A 244 11.43 -13.03 3.18
N TYR A 245 12.05 -14.17 3.54
CA TYR A 245 12.00 -15.36 2.71
C TYR A 245 10.65 -16.05 2.97
N GLU A 246 9.73 -15.94 2.07
CA GLU A 246 8.39 -16.52 2.11
C GLU A 246 8.00 -16.95 0.68
N ASN A 247 7.22 -18.00 0.54
CA ASN A 247 6.75 -18.51 -0.76
C ASN A 247 7.88 -18.71 -1.79
N GLY A 248 9.03 -19.23 -1.31
CA GLY A 248 10.15 -19.62 -2.17
C GLY A 248 11.04 -18.49 -2.66
N ASN A 249 10.87 -17.25 -2.18
CA ASN A 249 11.68 -16.12 -2.63
C ASN A 249 11.96 -15.07 -1.53
N ARG A 250 12.96 -14.22 -1.80
CA ARG A 250 13.25 -12.99 -1.03
C ARG A 250 13.62 -11.87 -2.01
N PRO A 251 12.84 -10.77 -2.09
CA PRO A 251 11.57 -10.51 -1.36
C PRO A 251 10.54 -11.59 -1.66
N ALA A 252 9.61 -11.79 -0.70
CA ALA A 252 8.59 -12.83 -0.75
C ALA A 252 7.71 -12.74 -2.01
N ASN A 253 7.35 -13.89 -2.56
CA ASN A 253 6.22 -13.96 -3.49
C ASN A 253 4.93 -13.77 -2.68
N LEU A 254 4.09 -12.82 -3.09
CA LEU A 254 2.91 -12.45 -2.31
C LEU A 254 1.76 -13.44 -2.54
N GLY A 255 1.24 -14.01 -1.46
CA GLY A 255 0.05 -14.86 -1.41
C GLY A 255 -1.11 -14.20 -0.66
N CYS A 256 -2.21 -14.94 -0.45
CA CYS A 256 -3.42 -14.45 0.24
C CYS A 256 -3.14 -13.92 1.64
N GLU A 257 -2.18 -14.50 2.35
CA GLU A 257 -1.76 -14.10 3.69
C GLU A 257 -1.28 -12.65 3.79
N HIS A 258 -0.91 -12.05 2.65
CA HIS A 258 -0.49 -10.65 2.59
C HIS A 258 -1.66 -9.67 2.38
N PHE A 259 -2.86 -10.16 2.05
CA PHE A 259 -4.00 -9.31 1.71
C PHE A 259 -4.36 -8.33 2.84
N ARG A 260 -4.26 -8.79 4.10
CA ARG A 260 -4.44 -7.94 5.28
C ARG A 260 -3.51 -6.72 5.28
N TYR A 261 -2.22 -6.92 5.00
CA TYR A 261 -1.25 -5.82 4.96
C TYR A 261 -1.60 -4.78 3.88
N LEU A 262 -2.20 -5.24 2.77
CA LEU A 262 -2.63 -4.36 1.69
C LEU A 262 -3.86 -3.54 2.07
N LEU A 263 -4.75 -4.08 2.91
CA LEU A 263 -5.90 -3.35 3.46
C LEU A 263 -5.48 -2.32 4.50
N GLU A 264 -4.57 -2.68 5.41
CA GLU A 264 -4.17 -1.86 6.56
C GLU A 264 -3.32 -0.64 6.20
N ASN A 265 -2.73 -0.59 4.99
CA ASN A 265 -1.71 0.40 4.65
C ASN A 265 -2.01 1.14 3.35
N GLU A 266 -1.53 2.38 3.24
CA GLU A 266 -1.73 3.27 2.08
C GLU A 266 -0.75 3.01 0.92
N TYR A 267 -0.46 1.73 0.62
CA TYR A 267 0.34 1.39 -0.54
C TYR A 267 -0.48 1.53 -1.83
N LEU A 268 0.19 1.94 -2.90
CA LEU A 268 -0.40 2.01 -4.25
C LEU A 268 -0.11 0.75 -5.07
N MET A 269 1.03 0.12 -4.81
CA MET A 269 1.53 -1.03 -5.55
C MET A 269 2.03 -2.09 -4.58
N ALA A 270 2.00 -3.36 -4.99
CA ALA A 270 2.58 -4.47 -4.25
C ALA A 270 3.50 -5.32 -5.11
N ARG A 271 4.56 -5.87 -4.50
CA ARG A 271 5.49 -6.82 -5.08
C ARG A 271 6.05 -7.79 -4.03
N LYS A 272 6.38 -8.99 -4.39
CA LYS A 272 6.61 -9.57 -5.70
C LYS A 272 5.43 -10.47 -6.08
N ILE A 273 4.88 -10.25 -7.26
CA ILE A 273 3.83 -11.10 -7.80
C ILE A 273 4.48 -12.21 -8.63
N GLU A 274 4.14 -13.46 -8.32
CA GLU A 274 4.66 -14.66 -8.99
C GLU A 274 3.54 -15.67 -9.17
N LEU A 275 3.21 -15.96 -10.42
CA LEU A 275 2.22 -17.00 -10.73
C LEU A 275 2.87 -18.41 -10.64
N PRO A 276 2.16 -19.43 -10.18
CA PRO A 276 0.74 -19.41 -9.77
C PRO A 276 0.49 -18.95 -8.32
N CYS A 277 1.52 -18.83 -7.47
CA CYS A 277 1.41 -18.50 -6.04
C CYS A 277 0.53 -17.28 -5.76
N SER A 278 0.74 -16.19 -6.52
CA SER A 278 0.02 -14.93 -6.32
C SER A 278 -1.37 -14.88 -6.97
N HIS A 279 -1.79 -15.91 -7.71
CA HIS A 279 -3.07 -15.86 -8.45
C HIS A 279 -4.28 -15.66 -7.55
N PRO A 280 -4.42 -16.35 -6.40
CA PRO A 280 -5.54 -16.11 -5.49
C PRO A 280 -5.53 -14.68 -4.94
N LEU A 281 -4.35 -14.14 -4.56
CA LEU A 281 -4.22 -12.76 -4.10
C LEU A 281 -4.66 -11.75 -5.16
N LEU A 282 -4.25 -11.94 -6.42
CA LEU A 282 -4.66 -11.06 -7.53
C LEU A 282 -6.18 -11.03 -7.71
N ASN A 283 -6.85 -12.18 -7.58
CA ASN A 283 -8.31 -12.25 -7.66
C ASN A 283 -8.99 -11.49 -6.51
N LEU A 284 -8.41 -11.53 -5.30
CA LEU A 284 -8.89 -10.75 -4.16
C LEU A 284 -8.71 -9.24 -4.40
N ILE A 285 -7.53 -8.84 -4.89
CA ILE A 285 -7.26 -7.43 -5.22
C ILE A 285 -8.24 -6.93 -6.28
N ASP A 286 -8.41 -7.67 -7.38
CA ASP A 286 -9.34 -7.26 -8.45
C ASP A 286 -10.78 -7.18 -7.96
N LYS A 287 -11.19 -8.13 -7.11
CA LYS A 287 -12.56 -8.18 -6.60
C LYS A 287 -12.86 -7.08 -5.57
N TYR A 288 -11.92 -6.75 -4.70
CA TYR A 288 -12.19 -5.92 -3.53
C TYR A 288 -11.45 -4.58 -3.51
N LEU A 289 -10.31 -4.46 -4.19
CA LEU A 289 -9.50 -3.25 -4.17
C LEU A 289 -9.51 -2.47 -5.49
N HIS A 290 -9.87 -3.11 -6.61
CA HIS A 290 -9.93 -2.46 -7.92
C HIS A 290 -11.33 -1.99 -8.33
N GLN A 291 -12.36 -2.39 -7.63
CA GLN A 291 -13.71 -1.99 -8.00
C GLN A 291 -13.88 -0.49 -7.85
N ASP A 292 -14.40 0.14 -8.88
CA ASP A 292 -14.80 1.54 -8.85
C ASP A 292 -15.88 1.69 -7.77
N ASN A 293 -15.58 2.56 -6.83
CA ASN A 293 -16.36 2.75 -5.63
C ASN A 293 -17.61 3.58 -5.91
N GLN A 294 -18.58 3.00 -6.58
CA GLN A 294 -19.94 3.47 -6.39
C GLN A 294 -20.39 2.91 -5.05
N VAL A 295 -20.21 3.69 -3.99
CA VAL A 295 -20.83 3.43 -2.71
C VAL A 295 -22.31 3.75 -2.91
N GLU A 296 -23.12 2.73 -3.09
CA GLU A 296 -24.57 2.88 -2.98
C GLU A 296 -24.94 2.83 -1.51
N ILE A 297 -25.42 3.95 -0.97
CA ILE A 297 -26.05 3.99 0.33
C ILE A 297 -27.54 3.79 0.10
N GLN A 298 -28.10 2.74 0.68
CA GLN A 298 -29.54 2.55 0.70
C GLN A 298 -30.20 3.62 1.60
N GLN A 299 -31.51 3.84 1.44
CA GLN A 299 -32.25 4.80 2.27
C GLN A 299 -32.13 4.56 3.77
N SER A 300 -31.85 3.31 4.20
CA SER A 300 -31.55 2.94 5.57
C SER A 300 -30.15 3.33 6.06
N GLY A 301 -29.28 3.90 5.22
CA GLY A 301 -27.88 4.13 5.57
C GLY A 301 -26.96 2.92 5.36
N LYS A 302 -27.50 1.80 4.91
CA LYS A 302 -26.76 0.57 4.64
C LYS A 302 -25.84 0.76 3.43
N TRP A 303 -24.57 0.43 3.59
CA TRP A 303 -23.60 0.51 2.53
C TRP A 303 -23.57 -0.77 1.70
N VAL A 304 -23.89 -0.67 0.43
CA VAL A 304 -23.58 -1.71 -0.56
C VAL A 304 -22.23 -1.34 -1.17
N TYR A 305 -21.17 -1.90 -0.61
CA TYR A 305 -19.82 -1.47 -0.90
C TYR A 305 -18.88 -2.65 -1.12
N ASN A 306 -18.17 -2.65 -2.24
CA ASN A 306 -17.18 -3.66 -2.59
C ASN A 306 -15.73 -3.20 -2.42
N GLY A 307 -15.48 -1.90 -2.30
CA GLY A 307 -14.14 -1.33 -2.16
C GLY A 307 -13.83 -0.94 -0.71
N PHE A 308 -13.25 -1.83 0.07
CA PHE A 308 -12.88 -1.58 1.48
C PHE A 308 -11.70 -0.63 1.67
N ILE A 309 -11.16 -0.11 0.60
CA ILE A 309 -10.05 0.84 0.56
C ILE A 309 -10.34 2.17 1.30
N LYS A 310 -11.60 2.56 1.41
CA LYS A 310 -12.01 3.77 2.12
C LYS A 310 -12.08 3.58 3.64
N TYR A 311 -12.00 2.35 4.13
CA TYR A 311 -11.87 2.07 5.55
C TYR A 311 -10.44 2.29 6.00
N LYS A 312 -10.18 3.43 6.65
CA LYS A 312 -8.87 3.72 7.22
C LYS A 312 -8.70 2.94 8.53
N TYR A 313 -7.74 2.02 8.54
CA TYR A 313 -7.33 1.35 9.76
C TYR A 313 -6.55 2.34 10.65
N ASP A 314 -7.11 2.61 11.83
CA ASP A 314 -6.48 3.44 12.85
C ASP A 314 -5.84 2.55 13.93
N LYS A 315 -4.53 2.37 13.82
CA LYS A 315 -3.77 1.54 14.75
C LYS A 315 -3.87 2.05 16.19
N LYS A 316 -3.90 3.36 16.40
CA LYS A 316 -4.01 3.95 17.75
C LYS A 316 -5.37 3.64 18.38
N PHE A 317 -6.43 3.66 17.58
CA PHE A 317 -7.75 3.26 18.04
C PHE A 317 -7.77 1.78 18.44
N ALA A 318 -7.20 0.90 17.62
CA ALA A 318 -7.12 -0.53 17.93
C ALA A 318 -6.33 -0.79 19.23
N GLU A 319 -5.19 -0.11 19.40
CA GLU A 319 -4.35 -0.18 20.60
C GLU A 319 -5.08 0.37 21.85
N TYR A 320 -5.86 1.45 21.71
CA TYR A 320 -6.66 1.98 22.81
C TYR A 320 -7.68 0.97 23.32
N VAL A 321 -8.44 0.34 22.41
CA VAL A 321 -9.45 -0.66 22.78
C VAL A 321 -8.80 -1.87 23.44
N ALA A 322 -7.68 -2.35 22.94
CA ALA A 322 -6.93 -3.45 23.54
C ALA A 322 -6.40 -3.11 24.94
N LYS A 323 -5.89 -1.90 25.13
CA LYS A 323 -5.45 -1.41 26.44
C LYS A 323 -6.62 -1.33 27.42
N MET A 324 -7.73 -0.69 27.01
CA MET A 324 -8.94 -0.57 27.83
C MET A 324 -9.49 -1.95 28.22
N TRP A 325 -9.47 -2.92 27.29
CA TRP A 325 -9.86 -4.30 27.58
C TRP A 325 -9.16 -4.88 28.83
N CYS A 326 -7.83 -4.71 28.89
CA CYS A 326 -7.05 -5.16 30.05
C CYS A 326 -7.33 -4.34 31.31
N GLU A 327 -7.49 -3.01 31.20
CA GLU A 327 -7.72 -2.12 32.33
C GLU A 327 -9.07 -2.37 33.02
N VAL A 328 -10.10 -2.75 32.26
CA VAL A 328 -11.45 -2.99 32.82
C VAL A 328 -11.76 -4.47 33.04
N ASP A 329 -10.78 -5.35 32.85
CA ASP A 329 -10.94 -6.81 32.93
C ASP A 329 -12.13 -7.30 32.10
N ALA A 330 -12.19 -6.90 30.83
CA ALA A 330 -13.25 -7.30 29.91
C ALA A 330 -13.02 -8.73 29.42
N ARG A 331 -14.12 -9.46 29.16
CA ARG A 331 -14.10 -10.86 28.66
C ARG A 331 -14.68 -10.99 27.28
N THR A 332 -15.58 -10.10 26.90
CA THR A 332 -16.27 -10.12 25.62
C THR A 332 -16.39 -8.74 25.01
N GLY A 333 -16.23 -8.66 23.68
CA GLY A 333 -16.40 -7.43 22.93
C GLY A 333 -17.08 -7.63 21.60
N VAL A 334 -17.68 -6.57 21.07
CA VAL A 334 -18.28 -6.56 19.74
C VAL A 334 -17.98 -5.24 19.03
N ASP A 335 -17.68 -5.34 17.73
CA ASP A 335 -17.50 -4.19 16.81
C ASP A 335 -18.74 -4.10 15.91
N MET A 336 -19.52 -3.04 16.06
CA MET A 336 -20.73 -2.77 15.29
C MET A 336 -20.45 -1.77 14.18
N GLY A 337 -20.57 -2.21 12.94
CA GLY A 337 -20.06 -1.53 11.75
C GLY A 337 -18.60 -1.90 11.50
N CYS A 338 -18.26 -3.18 11.66
CA CYS A 338 -16.89 -3.68 11.61
C CYS A 338 -16.27 -3.70 10.19
N GLY A 339 -17.05 -3.41 9.16
CA GLY A 339 -16.59 -3.40 7.76
C GLY A 339 -16.01 -4.74 7.34
N SER A 340 -14.72 -4.74 6.97
CA SER A 340 -14.00 -5.96 6.60
C SER A 340 -13.63 -6.87 7.78
N GLY A 341 -13.93 -6.49 9.01
CA GLY A 341 -13.52 -7.20 10.23
C GLY A 341 -12.05 -6.99 10.64
N ILE A 342 -11.40 -5.95 10.13
CA ILE A 342 -9.96 -5.73 10.33
C ILE A 342 -9.62 -5.46 11.80
N TYR A 343 -10.44 -4.70 12.53
CA TYR A 343 -10.27 -4.46 13.97
C TYR A 343 -10.50 -5.74 14.77
N VAL A 344 -11.55 -6.47 14.45
CA VAL A 344 -11.86 -7.76 15.08
C VAL A 344 -10.71 -8.73 14.92
N ALA A 345 -10.16 -8.85 13.70
CA ALA A 345 -8.99 -9.69 13.44
C ALA A 345 -7.75 -9.22 14.23
N HIS A 346 -7.54 -7.89 14.34
CA HIS A 346 -6.45 -7.34 15.15
C HIS A 346 -6.56 -7.76 16.62
N TRP A 347 -7.73 -7.59 17.23
CA TRP A 347 -7.96 -7.92 18.66
C TRP A 347 -7.91 -9.42 18.91
N ARG A 348 -8.54 -10.26 18.05
CA ARG A 348 -8.45 -11.71 18.16
C ARG A 348 -7.03 -12.26 18.06
N ASN A 349 -6.19 -11.67 17.19
CA ASN A 349 -4.78 -12.03 17.10
C ASN A 349 -3.97 -11.68 18.37
N GLN A 350 -4.51 -10.84 19.25
CA GLN A 350 -3.96 -10.56 20.58
C GLN A 350 -4.62 -11.41 21.69
N GLY A 351 -5.47 -12.36 21.34
CA GLY A 351 -6.18 -13.23 22.26
C GLY A 351 -7.43 -12.63 22.89
N LEU A 352 -7.95 -11.50 22.35
CA LEU A 352 -9.16 -10.85 22.86
C LEU A 352 -10.40 -11.43 22.18
N SER A 353 -11.44 -11.75 22.95
CA SER A 353 -12.69 -12.35 22.45
C SER A 353 -13.64 -11.27 21.89
N PHE A 354 -13.42 -10.89 20.62
CA PHE A 354 -14.26 -9.93 19.89
C PHE A 354 -15.10 -10.61 18.82
N ALA A 355 -16.39 -10.26 18.74
CA ALA A 355 -17.25 -10.48 17.60
C ALA A 355 -17.27 -9.22 16.69
N GLY A 356 -17.81 -9.34 15.48
CA GLY A 356 -18.03 -8.20 14.60
C GLY A 356 -19.30 -8.35 13.80
N TYR A 357 -19.99 -7.24 13.54
CA TYR A 357 -21.17 -7.21 12.69
C TYR A 357 -21.18 -5.94 11.84
N ASP A 358 -21.64 -6.08 10.61
CA ASP A 358 -21.81 -4.96 9.67
C ASP A 358 -23.06 -5.20 8.80
N ALA A 359 -23.70 -4.16 8.33
CA ALA A 359 -24.83 -4.28 7.43
C ALA A 359 -24.43 -4.74 6.02
N ASN A 360 -23.11 -4.68 5.68
CA ASN A 360 -22.60 -5.08 4.39
C ASN A 360 -22.45 -6.61 4.29
N PRO A 361 -23.13 -7.29 3.36
CA PRO A 361 -23.05 -8.74 3.21
C PRO A 361 -21.65 -9.28 2.84
N ASN A 362 -20.76 -8.43 2.30
CA ASN A 362 -19.38 -8.84 1.99
C ASN A 362 -18.52 -9.01 3.25
N THR A 363 -18.98 -8.54 4.41
CA THR A 363 -18.27 -8.63 5.69
C THR A 363 -17.92 -10.07 6.05
N GLU A 364 -18.85 -11.02 5.88
CA GLU A 364 -18.62 -12.44 6.18
C GLU A 364 -17.45 -13.02 5.37
N VAL A 365 -17.44 -12.74 4.06
CA VAL A 365 -16.39 -13.25 3.16
C VAL A 365 -15.04 -12.62 3.47
N LEU A 366 -15.00 -11.30 3.68
CA LEU A 366 -13.74 -10.59 3.92
C LEU A 366 -13.15 -10.91 5.29
N SER A 367 -13.97 -10.93 6.33
CA SER A 367 -13.50 -11.25 7.67
C SER A 367 -12.96 -12.67 7.77
N SER A 368 -13.55 -13.64 7.06
CA SER A 368 -13.04 -15.02 7.01
C SER A 368 -11.62 -15.10 6.45
N MET A 369 -11.20 -14.15 5.60
CA MET A 369 -9.83 -14.08 5.06
C MET A 369 -8.85 -13.42 6.01
N LEU A 370 -9.33 -12.61 6.96
CA LEU A 370 -8.51 -11.87 7.91
C LEU A 370 -8.37 -12.58 9.25
N LEU A 371 -9.30 -13.45 9.58
CA LEU A 371 -9.33 -14.21 10.82
C LEU A 371 -8.49 -15.49 10.70
N PRO A 372 -7.92 -16.00 11.81
CA PRO A 372 -7.24 -17.29 11.84
C PRO A 372 -8.16 -18.44 11.39
N ASP A 373 -7.55 -19.51 10.88
CA ASP A 373 -8.29 -20.71 10.50
C ASP A 373 -9.10 -21.28 11.69
N GLY A 374 -10.37 -21.55 11.43
CA GLY A 374 -11.29 -22.08 12.43
C GLY A 374 -12.08 -21.03 13.23
N ASP A 375 -11.76 -19.73 13.09
CA ASP A 375 -12.56 -18.67 13.70
C ASP A 375 -13.88 -18.43 12.94
N ILE A 376 -14.92 -18.07 13.70
CA ILE A 376 -16.19 -17.64 13.11
C ILE A 376 -16.00 -16.27 12.47
N PRO A 377 -16.33 -16.08 11.18
CA PRO A 377 -16.25 -14.77 10.55
C PRO A 377 -17.20 -13.78 11.21
N CYS A 378 -16.99 -12.47 10.93
CA CYS A 378 -17.96 -11.44 11.35
C CYS A 378 -19.31 -11.68 10.64
N GLY A 379 -20.40 -11.41 11.35
CA GLY A 379 -21.75 -11.61 10.84
C GLY A 379 -22.36 -10.37 10.16
N VAL A 380 -23.55 -10.53 9.60
CA VAL A 380 -24.34 -9.43 9.05
C VAL A 380 -25.39 -8.98 10.05
N ALA A 381 -25.37 -7.68 10.41
CA ALA A 381 -26.40 -7.04 11.22
C ALA A 381 -26.50 -5.54 10.90
N ASP A 382 -27.72 -5.03 10.84
CA ASP A 382 -28.01 -3.63 10.53
C ASP A 382 -28.45 -2.87 11.79
N LEU A 383 -27.73 -1.84 12.17
CA LEU A 383 -28.06 -1.01 13.33
C LEU A 383 -29.37 -0.20 13.17
N THR A 384 -29.87 -0.05 11.96
CA THR A 384 -31.14 0.63 11.67
C THR A 384 -32.38 -0.26 11.85
N GLU A 385 -32.17 -1.57 12.04
CA GLU A 385 -33.20 -2.54 12.35
C GLU A 385 -33.15 -2.93 13.84
N GLU A 386 -34.30 -3.30 14.45
CA GLU A 386 -34.27 -3.80 15.84
C GLU A 386 -33.52 -5.12 15.95
N LEU A 387 -32.41 -5.12 16.73
CA LEU A 387 -31.62 -6.30 16.97
C LEU A 387 -32.20 -7.16 18.11
N MET A 388 -32.31 -8.47 17.85
CA MET A 388 -32.59 -9.47 18.89
C MET A 388 -31.24 -9.81 19.57
N VAL A 389 -31.11 -9.46 20.85
CA VAL A 389 -29.86 -9.62 21.62
C VAL A 389 -30.05 -10.72 22.66
N GLU A 390 -29.38 -11.86 22.46
CA GLU A 390 -29.39 -12.96 23.44
C GLU A 390 -28.37 -12.74 24.56
N ASN A 391 -27.19 -12.21 24.20
CA ASN A 391 -26.06 -11.98 25.12
C ASN A 391 -25.56 -10.55 25.02
N ARG A 392 -25.07 -10.01 26.13
CA ARG A 392 -24.44 -8.70 26.18
C ARG A 392 -22.92 -8.85 26.18
N PHE A 393 -22.22 -7.84 25.64
CA PHE A 393 -20.78 -7.75 25.59
C PHE A 393 -20.27 -6.73 26.61
N ASP A 394 -19.12 -6.99 27.23
CA ASP A 394 -18.51 -6.03 28.16
C ASP A 394 -18.14 -4.71 27.45
N ILE A 395 -17.65 -4.81 26.22
CA ILE A 395 -17.28 -3.66 25.40
C ILE A 395 -18.00 -3.72 24.05
N VAL A 396 -18.72 -2.67 23.71
CA VAL A 396 -19.29 -2.43 22.38
C VAL A 396 -18.51 -1.32 21.72
N VAL A 397 -17.98 -1.57 20.53
CA VAL A 397 -17.30 -0.58 19.69
C VAL A 397 -18.21 -0.21 18.53
N CYS A 398 -18.29 1.08 18.18
CA CYS A 398 -18.96 1.55 16.97
C CYS A 398 -18.15 2.73 16.40
N LYS A 399 -17.29 2.41 15.46
CA LYS A 399 -16.30 3.37 14.95
C LYS A 399 -16.74 3.97 13.62
N ASP A 400 -16.97 5.30 13.64
CA ASP A 400 -17.25 6.13 12.46
C ASP A 400 -18.47 5.64 11.61
N VAL A 401 -19.49 5.06 12.26
CA VAL A 401 -20.72 4.53 11.65
C VAL A 401 -21.88 5.52 11.72
N LEU A 402 -22.05 6.17 12.88
CA LEU A 402 -23.24 7.00 13.14
C LEU A 402 -23.48 8.16 12.16
N PRO A 403 -22.46 8.81 11.57
CA PRO A 403 -22.67 9.84 10.55
C PRO A 403 -23.44 9.36 9.31
N TYR A 404 -23.37 8.08 9.02
CA TYR A 404 -23.99 7.46 7.84
C TYR A 404 -25.37 6.88 8.11
N ILE A 405 -25.79 6.84 9.38
CA ILE A 405 -27.15 6.43 9.76
C ILE A 405 -28.09 7.64 9.66
N PRO A 406 -29.18 7.55 8.86
CA PRO A 406 -30.17 8.61 8.78
C PRO A 406 -30.76 8.93 10.15
N THR A 407 -31.16 10.21 10.34
CA THR A 407 -31.59 10.72 11.65
C THR A 407 -32.81 9.97 12.20
N GLU A 408 -33.70 9.52 11.34
CA GLU A 408 -34.88 8.75 11.72
C GLU A 408 -34.56 7.39 12.39
N PHE A 409 -33.38 6.81 12.09
CA PHE A 409 -32.96 5.53 12.67
C PHE A 409 -32.01 5.70 13.87
N GLU A 410 -31.63 6.93 14.22
CA GLU A 410 -30.65 7.18 15.29
C GLU A 410 -31.04 6.56 16.63
N GLN A 411 -32.32 6.70 17.04
CA GLN A 411 -32.80 6.14 18.30
C GLN A 411 -32.75 4.61 18.31
N ILE A 412 -33.05 3.96 17.18
CA ILE A 412 -32.95 2.52 17.03
C ILE A 412 -31.49 2.09 17.15
N ALA A 413 -30.58 2.76 16.44
CA ALA A 413 -29.17 2.45 16.48
C ALA A 413 -28.56 2.59 17.89
N ILE A 414 -28.85 3.69 18.58
CA ILE A 414 -28.40 3.91 19.97
C ILE A 414 -29.01 2.85 20.91
N GLY A 415 -30.31 2.55 20.75
CA GLY A 415 -30.99 1.48 21.49
C GLY A 415 -30.33 0.12 21.30
N ASN A 416 -29.95 -0.21 20.07
CA ASN A 416 -29.24 -1.45 19.75
C ASN A 416 -27.86 -1.52 20.40
N LEU A 417 -27.07 -0.47 20.33
CA LEU A 417 -25.76 -0.39 21.01
C LEU A 417 -25.91 -0.57 22.53
N ALA A 418 -26.91 0.06 23.11
CA ALA A 418 -27.19 -0.07 24.54
C ALA A 418 -27.68 -1.48 24.94
N LYS A 419 -28.53 -2.12 24.12
CA LYS A 419 -28.97 -3.52 24.33
C LYS A 419 -27.78 -4.49 24.29
N LEU A 420 -26.84 -4.28 23.36
CA LEU A 420 -25.64 -5.11 23.18
C LEU A 420 -24.62 -4.95 24.30
N SER A 421 -24.51 -3.78 24.93
CA SER A 421 -23.49 -3.49 25.94
C SER A 421 -23.91 -3.89 27.33
N ALA A 422 -23.05 -4.62 28.05
CA ALA A 422 -23.15 -4.86 29.47
C ALA A 422 -22.54 -3.72 30.28
N ARG A 423 -21.43 -3.11 29.82
CA ARG A 423 -20.63 -2.16 30.62
C ARG A 423 -20.24 -0.89 29.85
N PHE A 424 -19.55 -1.04 28.72
CA PHE A 424 -18.93 0.10 28.03
C PHE A 424 -19.30 0.16 26.54
N ILE A 425 -19.48 1.39 26.04
CA ILE A 425 -19.65 1.67 24.61
C ILE A 425 -18.58 2.68 24.18
N ILE A 426 -17.77 2.33 23.19
CA ILE A 426 -16.73 3.19 22.61
C ILE A 426 -17.21 3.66 21.24
N LEU A 427 -17.37 4.96 21.08
CA LEU A 427 -17.84 5.57 19.85
C LEU A 427 -16.79 6.48 19.24
N SER A 428 -16.73 6.51 17.91
CA SER A 428 -16.22 7.65 17.14
C SER A 428 -17.16 7.97 15.98
N TRP A 429 -17.10 9.24 15.50
CA TRP A 429 -17.96 9.75 14.43
C TRP A 429 -17.21 10.72 13.51
N GLU A 430 -16.00 10.38 13.14
CA GLU A 430 -15.24 11.12 12.16
C GLU A 430 -15.71 10.77 10.75
N VAL A 431 -15.87 11.78 9.91
CA VAL A 431 -16.16 11.61 8.49
C VAL A 431 -14.90 12.02 7.73
N SER A 432 -14.35 11.12 6.94
CA SER A 432 -13.22 11.46 6.08
C SER A 432 -13.67 12.36 4.92
N ASP A 433 -12.77 13.23 4.44
CA ASP A 433 -13.07 14.14 3.32
C ASP A 433 -13.61 13.40 2.08
N GLU A 434 -13.16 12.17 1.86
CA GLU A 434 -13.58 11.31 0.76
C GLU A 434 -15.01 10.75 0.90
N LEU A 435 -15.58 10.84 2.10
CA LEU A 435 -16.89 10.28 2.44
C LEU A 435 -17.90 11.33 2.91
N VAL A 436 -17.53 12.63 2.89
CA VAL A 436 -18.39 13.73 3.36
C VAL A 436 -19.73 13.78 2.61
N GLU A 437 -19.71 13.55 1.31
CA GLU A 437 -20.92 13.54 0.49
C GLU A 437 -21.89 12.39 0.82
N LEU A 438 -21.39 11.36 1.49
CA LEU A 438 -22.17 10.18 1.87
C LEU A 438 -22.70 10.25 3.30
N ALA A 439 -22.23 11.23 4.09
CA ALA A 439 -22.70 11.41 5.45
C ALA A 439 -24.10 12.03 5.45
N HIS A 440 -25.05 11.34 6.08
CA HIS A 440 -26.42 11.85 6.21
C HIS A 440 -26.54 13.02 7.17
N ARG A 441 -25.57 13.15 8.11
CA ARG A 441 -25.67 14.17 9.17
C ARG A 441 -24.32 14.46 9.83
N GLN A 442 -24.26 15.63 10.47
CA GLN A 442 -23.23 15.89 11.48
C GLN A 442 -23.68 15.37 12.84
N VAL A 443 -22.87 14.53 13.45
CA VAL A 443 -23.15 13.96 14.76
C VAL A 443 -22.76 14.96 15.86
N SER A 444 -23.70 15.31 16.73
CA SER A 444 -23.49 16.19 17.88
C SER A 444 -23.20 15.37 19.14
N GLU A 445 -22.10 15.67 19.84
CA GLU A 445 -21.78 15.04 21.11
C GLU A 445 -22.89 15.25 22.16
N ILE A 446 -23.49 16.45 22.21
CA ILE A 446 -24.58 16.78 23.16
C ILE A 446 -25.80 15.90 22.86
N SER A 447 -26.14 15.71 21.59
CA SER A 447 -27.26 14.82 21.19
C SER A 447 -26.98 13.38 21.62
N LEU A 448 -25.76 12.88 21.38
CA LEU A 448 -25.37 11.54 21.78
C LEU A 448 -25.48 11.33 23.30
N ILE A 449 -24.95 12.26 24.11
CA ILE A 449 -25.07 12.20 25.58
C ILE A 449 -26.53 12.07 25.98
N THR A 450 -27.39 12.97 25.47
CA THR A 450 -28.83 12.97 25.80
C THR A 450 -29.52 11.65 25.38
N LEU A 451 -29.15 11.06 24.26
CA LEU A 451 -29.72 9.80 23.79
C LEU A 451 -29.25 8.60 24.63
N PHE A 452 -27.97 8.57 24.99
CA PHE A 452 -27.41 7.49 25.80
C PHE A 452 -27.91 7.55 27.26
N GLU A 453 -28.11 8.75 27.82
CA GLU A 453 -28.72 8.91 29.14
C GLU A 453 -30.15 8.31 29.22
N LYS A 454 -30.94 8.43 28.15
CA LYS A 454 -32.29 7.82 28.05
C LYS A 454 -32.26 6.28 28.06
N VAL A 455 -31.13 5.66 27.73
CA VAL A 455 -30.94 4.21 27.71
C VAL A 455 -29.96 3.73 28.78
N TYR A 456 -29.80 4.54 29.85
CA TYR A 456 -29.01 4.25 31.06
C TYR A 456 -27.50 4.10 30.79
N PHE A 457 -26.94 4.98 29.97
CA PHE A 457 -25.50 5.15 29.80
C PHE A 457 -25.08 6.59 30.05
N GLU A 458 -24.01 6.77 30.78
CA GLU A 458 -23.42 8.06 31.08
C GLU A 458 -22.05 8.18 30.41
N LYS A 459 -21.70 9.40 29.97
CA LYS A 459 -20.39 9.66 29.39
C LYS A 459 -19.30 9.53 30.46
N ASP A 460 -18.36 8.62 30.26
CA ASP A 460 -17.15 8.54 31.07
C ASP A 460 -16.16 9.65 30.67
N ILE A 461 -16.00 10.63 31.53
CA ILE A 461 -15.17 11.81 31.27
C ILE A 461 -13.70 11.44 31.20
N TYR A 462 -13.24 10.53 32.07
CA TYR A 462 -11.83 10.15 32.18
C TYR A 462 -11.40 9.28 30.98
N MET A 463 -12.15 8.22 30.69
CA MET A 463 -11.88 7.35 29.55
C MET A 463 -12.01 8.10 28.22
N THR A 464 -12.98 8.99 28.09
CA THR A 464 -13.13 9.86 26.91
C THR A 464 -11.93 10.78 26.72
N ALA A 465 -11.42 11.40 27.81
CA ALA A 465 -10.23 12.26 27.71
C ALA A 465 -8.99 11.48 27.28
N ASN A 466 -8.78 10.27 27.80
CA ASN A 466 -7.69 9.39 27.41
C ASN A 466 -7.79 8.98 25.93
N LEU A 467 -8.97 8.57 25.45
CA LEU A 467 -9.23 8.24 24.05
C LEU A 467 -8.91 9.42 23.14
N ARG A 468 -9.41 10.61 23.47
CA ARG A 468 -9.18 11.85 22.70
C ARG A 468 -7.72 12.23 22.62
N THR A 469 -7.00 12.10 23.72
CA THR A 469 -5.56 12.38 23.79
C THR A 469 -4.78 11.42 22.88
N MET A 470 -5.08 10.13 22.97
CA MET A 470 -4.38 9.12 22.19
C MET A 470 -4.63 9.25 20.68
N LEU A 471 -5.86 9.55 20.28
CA LEU A 471 -6.26 9.72 18.89
C LEU A 471 -5.95 11.11 18.33
N ASN A 472 -5.69 12.09 19.21
CA ASN A 472 -5.60 13.52 18.84
C ASN A 472 -6.85 14.02 18.10
N ARG A 473 -8.04 13.62 18.56
CA ARG A 473 -9.33 14.00 17.95
C ARG A 473 -10.41 14.22 19.03
N LYS A 474 -11.45 15.01 18.67
CA LYS A 474 -12.59 15.32 19.56
C LYS A 474 -13.84 14.49 19.28
N SER A 475 -13.96 13.95 18.07
CA SER A 475 -15.13 13.19 17.60
C SER A 475 -15.17 11.73 18.10
N CYS A 476 -15.00 11.54 19.42
CA CYS A 476 -15.08 10.24 20.06
C CYS A 476 -15.46 10.37 21.54
N CYS A 477 -16.13 9.34 22.07
CA CYS A 477 -16.54 9.23 23.48
C CYS A 477 -16.53 7.77 23.94
N VAL A 478 -16.40 7.62 25.27
CA VAL A 478 -16.69 6.36 25.98
C VAL A 478 -17.91 6.60 26.86
N PHE A 479 -18.85 5.66 26.82
CA PHE A 479 -20.04 5.64 27.69
C PHE A 479 -19.98 4.43 28.60
N THR A 480 -20.35 4.61 29.85
CA THR A 480 -20.44 3.56 30.87
C THR A 480 -21.90 3.37 31.27
N ARG A 481 -22.32 2.12 31.46
CA ARG A 481 -23.67 1.84 31.93
C ARG A 481 -23.86 2.40 33.36
N SER A 482 -24.87 3.24 33.55
CA SER A 482 -25.27 3.73 34.87
C SER A 482 -26.08 2.67 35.61
N GLU A 483 -25.93 2.63 36.94
CA GLU A 483 -26.79 1.79 37.79
C GLU A 483 -28.24 2.30 37.68
N GLN A 484 -29.18 1.36 37.48
CA GLN A 484 -30.60 1.73 37.60
C GLN A 484 -30.86 2.18 39.04
N LYS A 485 -31.16 3.47 39.22
CA LYS A 485 -31.67 3.98 40.48
C LYS A 485 -33.09 3.56 40.72
#